data_b838c4ca8f15ea0081160b9b6e917425
#
_entry.id   b838c4ca8f15ea0081160b9b6e917425
#
_cell.length_a   1.000
_cell.length_b   1.000
_cell.length_c   1.000
_cell.angle_alpha   90.00
_cell.angle_beta   90.00
_cell.angle_gamma   90.00
#
_symmetry.space_group_name_H-M   'P 1'
#
loop_
_entity.id
_entity.type
_entity.pdbx_description
1 polymer ?
#
loop_
_entity_poly.entity_id
_entity_poly.type
_entity_poly.pdbx_seq_one_letter_code
_entity_poly.pdbx_strand_id
1 'polypeptide(L)' 'TVVEDGIEIGKVKEILQPGANDVWVIKRKGKKDLLLPFIKSVVLSVDIAGNCVTVEVPQGLDD' A
#
# COMPACT_ATOMS: atom_id res chain seq x y z
N THR A 1 -1.34 -8.85 -1.87
CA THR A 1 -1.84 -8.57 -0.51
C THR A 1 -1.00 -7.49 0.15
N VAL A 2 -1.65 -6.53 0.75
CA VAL A 2 -1.01 -5.45 1.47
C VAL A 2 -1.32 -5.61 2.95
N VAL A 3 -0.28 -5.59 3.78
CA VAL A 3 -0.37 -5.88 5.22
C VAL A 3 0.22 -4.73 6.01
N GLU A 4 -0.45 -4.35 7.09
CA GLU A 4 0.06 -3.40 8.08
C GLU A 4 -0.05 -4.03 9.46
N ASP A 5 1.07 -4.08 10.18
CA ASP A 5 1.12 -4.69 11.52
C ASP A 5 0.61 -6.14 11.54
N GLY A 6 0.89 -6.89 10.48
CA GLY A 6 0.45 -8.28 10.39
C GLY A 6 -1.01 -8.46 10.02
N ILE A 7 -1.72 -7.38 9.74
CA ILE A 7 -3.14 -7.42 9.38
C ILE A 7 -3.30 -7.04 7.91
N GLU A 8 -3.99 -7.87 7.15
CA GLU A 8 -4.27 -7.58 5.75
C GLU A 8 -5.21 -6.39 5.63
N ILE A 9 -4.77 -5.35 4.91
CA ILE A 9 -5.59 -4.14 4.72
C ILE A 9 -6.18 -4.06 3.33
N GLY A 10 -5.65 -4.78 2.37
CA GLY A 10 -6.18 -4.75 1.01
C GLY A 10 -5.25 -5.40 0.01
N LYS A 11 -5.47 -5.09 -1.26
CA LYS A 11 -4.67 -5.61 -2.36
C LYS A 11 -4.28 -4.49 -3.30
N VAL A 12 -3.11 -4.61 -3.92
CA VAL A 12 -2.69 -3.63 -4.92
C VAL A 12 -3.60 -3.77 -6.13
N LYS A 13 -4.31 -2.72 -6.44
CA LYS A 13 -5.22 -2.66 -7.58
C LYS A 13 -4.52 -2.10 -8.82
N GLU A 14 -3.69 -1.08 -8.61
CA GLU A 14 -3.06 -0.36 -9.71
C GLU A 14 -1.84 0.35 -9.18
N ILE A 15 -0.87 0.59 -10.06
CA ILE A 15 0.31 1.39 -9.73
C ILE A 15 0.32 2.57 -10.69
N LEU A 16 0.29 3.78 -10.12
CA LEU A 16 0.32 5.02 -10.87
C LEU A 16 1.72 5.61 -10.83
N GLN A 17 2.12 6.27 -11.90
CA GLN A 17 3.43 6.90 -11.99
C GLN A 17 3.27 8.38 -12.37
N PRO A 18 2.67 9.18 -11.47
CA PRO A 18 2.34 10.58 -11.80
C PRO A 18 3.54 11.51 -11.83
N GLY A 19 4.70 11.06 -11.39
CA GLY A 19 5.89 11.89 -11.33
C GLY A 19 7.10 11.09 -10.92
N ALA A 20 7.91 11.63 -10.00
CA ALA A 20 9.16 11.00 -9.59
C ALA A 20 8.95 9.72 -8.78
N ASN A 21 7.83 9.61 -8.08
CA ASN A 21 7.53 8.45 -7.22
C ASN A 21 6.29 7.74 -7.69
N ASP A 22 6.30 6.41 -7.57
CA ASP A 22 5.11 5.61 -7.84
C ASP A 22 4.09 5.82 -6.73
N VAL A 23 2.80 5.73 -7.09
CA VAL A 23 1.71 5.71 -6.13
C VAL A 23 0.95 4.41 -6.32
N TRP A 24 0.82 3.63 -5.25
CA TRP A 24 0.12 2.36 -5.29
C TRP A 24 -1.31 2.55 -4.83
N VAL A 25 -2.25 2.10 -5.67
CA VAL A 25 -3.68 2.13 -5.33
C VAL A 25 -4.02 0.80 -4.68
N ILE A 26 -4.42 0.87 -3.43
CA ILE A 26 -4.76 -0.31 -2.63
C ILE A 26 -6.27 -0.42 -2.52
N LYS A 27 -6.82 -1.49 -3.06
CA LYS A 27 -8.25 -1.75 -2.95
C LYS A 27 -8.54 -2.36 -1.59
N ARG A 28 -9.45 -1.73 -0.84
CA ARG A 28 -9.84 -2.19 0.49
C ARG A 28 -11.30 -2.60 0.49
N LYS A 29 -11.60 -3.67 1.23
CA LYS A 29 -12.96 -4.18 1.34
C LYS A 29 -13.78 -3.26 2.25
N GLY A 30 -14.88 -2.74 1.72
CA GLY A 30 -15.78 -1.89 2.50
C GLY A 30 -15.30 -0.47 2.76
N LYS A 31 -14.18 -0.08 2.14
CA LYS A 31 -13.60 1.26 2.31
C LYS A 31 -13.17 1.81 0.95
N LYS A 32 -12.87 3.11 0.93
CA LYS A 32 -12.31 3.75 -0.26
C LYS A 32 -10.93 3.18 -0.56
N ASP A 33 -10.54 3.23 -1.82
CA ASP A 33 -9.18 2.86 -2.21
C ASP A 33 -8.19 3.74 -1.46
N LEU A 34 -7.07 3.12 -1.04
CA LEU A 34 -6.01 3.82 -0.34
C LEU A 34 -4.87 4.09 -1.31
N LEU A 35 -4.41 5.32 -1.36
CA LEU A 35 -3.27 5.71 -2.19
C LEU A 35 -2.03 5.78 -1.32
N LEU A 36 -1.04 4.93 -1.60
CA LEU A 36 0.22 4.88 -0.85
C LEU A 36 1.38 5.23 -1.76
N PRO A 37 2.20 6.23 -1.40
CA PRO A 37 3.43 6.50 -2.15
C PRO A 37 4.43 5.37 -1.93
N PHE A 38 5.15 4.99 -2.98
CA PHE A 38 6.16 3.94 -2.89
C PHE A 38 7.47 4.55 -2.38
N ILE A 39 7.55 4.76 -1.07
CA ILE A 39 8.73 5.30 -0.39
C ILE A 39 9.08 4.41 0.79
N LYS A 40 10.34 4.48 1.23
CA LYS A 40 10.85 3.59 2.28
C LYS A 40 10.12 3.69 3.60
N SER A 41 9.60 4.88 3.92
CA SER A 41 8.87 5.07 5.18
C SER A 41 7.46 4.51 5.14
N VAL A 42 6.95 4.18 3.96
CA VAL A 42 5.59 3.64 3.79
C VAL A 42 5.65 2.17 3.41
N VAL A 43 6.41 1.83 2.38
CA VAL A 43 6.56 0.44 1.94
C VAL A 43 7.79 -0.15 2.63
N LEU A 44 7.55 -0.94 3.67
CA LEU A 44 8.62 -1.46 4.51
C LEU A 44 9.27 -2.69 3.92
N SER A 45 8.49 -3.54 3.28
CA SER A 45 8.98 -4.81 2.76
C SER A 45 8.09 -5.31 1.63
N VAL A 46 8.70 -5.92 0.62
CA VAL A 46 7.97 -6.54 -0.49
C VAL A 46 8.41 -8.00 -0.58
N ASP A 47 7.46 -8.90 -0.42
CA ASP A 47 7.70 -10.34 -0.55
C ASP A 47 7.03 -10.83 -1.83
N ILE A 48 7.80 -10.91 -2.89
CA ILE A 48 7.28 -11.32 -4.19
C ILE A 48 6.86 -12.78 -4.17
N ALA A 49 7.64 -13.63 -3.53
CA ALA A 49 7.33 -15.06 -3.45
C ALA A 49 6.05 -15.32 -2.67
N GLY A 50 5.82 -14.57 -1.57
CA GLY A 50 4.62 -14.68 -0.78
C GLY A 50 3.48 -13.80 -1.25
N ASN A 51 3.72 -13.01 -2.30
CA ASN A 51 2.73 -12.07 -2.84
C ASN A 51 2.18 -11.14 -1.76
N CYS A 52 3.08 -10.60 -0.95
CA CYS A 52 2.72 -9.81 0.22
C CYS A 52 3.58 -8.55 0.29
N VAL A 53 2.95 -7.42 0.59
CA VAL A 53 3.64 -6.14 0.79
C VAL A 53 3.34 -5.65 2.19
N THR A 54 4.39 -5.41 2.98
CA THR A 54 4.24 -4.85 4.32
C THR A 54 4.41 -3.35 4.26
N VAL A 55 3.43 -2.62 4.77
CA VAL A 55 3.41 -1.17 4.72
C VAL A 55 3.13 -0.59 6.10
N GLU A 56 3.45 0.70 6.23
CA GLU A 56 3.04 1.52 7.37
C GLU A 56 2.27 2.71 6.81
N VAL A 57 0.97 2.77 7.10
CA VAL A 57 0.11 3.84 6.60
C VAL A 57 0.37 5.09 7.43
N PRO A 58 0.83 6.20 6.82
CA PRO A 58 1.06 7.43 7.58
C PRO A 58 -0.24 7.93 8.20
N GLN A 59 -0.12 8.51 9.39
CA GLN A 59 -1.26 9.08 10.07
C GLN A 59 -1.89 10.18 9.23
N GLY A 60 -3.21 10.14 9.09
CA GLY A 60 -3.95 11.12 8.31
C GLY A 60 -4.09 10.76 6.84
N LEU A 61 -3.31 9.83 6.32
CA LEU A 61 -3.39 9.45 4.92
C LEU A 61 -4.64 8.63 4.60
N ASP A 62 -5.15 7.95 5.58
CA ASP A 62 -6.30 7.04 5.45
C ASP A 62 -7.63 7.73 5.79
N ASP A 63 -7.62 9.00 5.98
CA ASP A 63 -8.85 9.74 6.36
C ASP A 63 -9.77 9.98 5.17
#